data_072e350d8109e5dfa2b03ec626b81768
#
_entry.id   072e350d8109e5dfa2b03ec626b81768
#
_cell.length_a   1.000
_cell.length_b   1.000
_cell.length_c   1.000
_cell.angle_alpha   90.00
_cell.angle_beta   90.00
_cell.angle_gamma   90.00
#
_symmetry.space_group_name_H-M   'P 1'
#
loop_
_entity.id
_entity.type
_entity.pdbx_description
1 polymer ?
#
loop_
_entity_poly.entity_id
_entity_poly.type
_entity_poly.pdbx_seq_one_letter_code
_entity_poly.pdbx_strand_id
1 'polypeptide(L)'
;NLSSAKRTSFYDEWYQGYDWNYREDILYQTYLGSASSGYYTAAGLKYKIFDNNIGYIRYESFSAGVGNGNLDEVLLYLSPCNGLIIDVRDNGGGNLTNSSRIAARFTNSKILTGFIQHKTGTGHSDFSQPEPIYLEPSNSIRWQKKVVILTNRRCYSATNDFVNLMRSID
;
A
#
# COMPACT_ATOMS: atom_id res chain seq x y z
N ASN A 1 -22.57 20.06 1.38
CA ASN A 1 -21.47 20.42 0.47
C ASN A 1 -20.70 21.60 1.05
N LEU A 2 -19.43 21.39 1.37
CA LEU A 2 -18.51 22.48 1.75
C LEU A 2 -18.22 23.35 0.52
N SER A 3 -18.17 24.67 0.68
CA SER A 3 -17.69 25.55 -0.39
C SER A 3 -16.25 25.23 -0.75
N SER A 4 -15.81 25.60 -1.96
CA SER A 4 -14.42 25.37 -2.40
C SER A 4 -13.42 26.04 -1.44
N ALA A 5 -13.69 27.25 -0.98
CA ALA A 5 -12.85 27.95 -0.01
C ALA A 5 -12.73 27.21 1.32
N LYS A 6 -13.83 26.65 1.87
CA LYS A 6 -13.78 25.85 3.10
C LYS A 6 -13.04 24.53 2.92
N ARG A 7 -13.10 23.92 1.74
CA ARG A 7 -12.33 22.72 1.44
C ARG A 7 -10.84 23.02 1.37
N THR A 8 -10.46 24.10 0.70
CA THR A 8 -9.05 24.53 0.59
C THR A 8 -8.47 24.81 1.98
N SER A 9 -9.16 25.61 2.80
CA SER A 9 -8.73 25.89 4.19
C SER A 9 -8.55 24.62 5.01
N PHE A 10 -9.51 23.68 4.93
CA PHE A 10 -9.39 22.40 5.65
C PHE A 10 -8.16 21.60 5.20
N TYR A 11 -7.87 21.54 3.90
CA TYR A 11 -6.71 20.81 3.41
C TYR A 11 -5.40 21.53 3.77
N ASP A 12 -5.36 22.84 3.72
CA ASP A 12 -4.19 23.62 4.10
C ASP A 12 -3.85 23.40 5.60
N GLU A 13 -4.83 23.44 6.48
CA GLU A 13 -4.65 23.14 7.91
C GLU A 13 -4.22 21.68 8.13
N TRP A 14 -4.81 20.74 7.39
CA TRP A 14 -4.48 19.31 7.48
C TRP A 14 -3.02 19.01 7.11
N TYR A 15 -2.48 19.75 6.13
CA TYR A 15 -1.11 19.56 5.65
C TYR A 15 -0.09 20.50 6.30
N GLN A 16 -0.50 21.38 7.17
CA GLN A 16 0.36 22.33 7.83
C GLN A 16 1.49 21.62 8.60
N GLY A 17 2.74 22.08 8.40
CA GLY A 17 3.92 21.51 9.05
C GLY A 17 4.48 20.23 8.42
N TYR A 18 3.94 19.77 7.29
CA TYR A 18 4.49 18.62 6.59
C TYR A 18 5.43 19.07 5.46
N ASP A 19 6.71 18.86 5.64
CA ASP A 19 7.73 19.16 4.65
C ASP A 19 8.05 17.92 3.79
N TRP A 20 7.59 17.95 2.55
CA TRP A 20 7.82 16.90 1.56
C TRP A 20 9.27 16.75 1.17
N ASN A 21 9.94 17.87 0.92
CA ASN A 21 11.31 17.89 0.43
C ASN A 21 12.21 17.28 1.50
N TYR A 22 12.05 17.71 2.75
CA TYR A 22 12.81 17.18 3.88
C TYR A 22 12.62 15.66 4.06
N ARG A 23 11.39 15.17 3.93
CA ARG A 23 11.10 13.72 4.00
C ARG A 23 11.74 12.96 2.84
N GLU A 24 11.58 13.44 1.61
CA GLU A 24 12.19 12.82 0.43
C GLU A 24 13.70 12.81 0.53
N ASP A 25 14.30 13.92 0.95
CA ASP A 25 15.75 14.04 1.16
C ASP A 25 16.25 12.99 2.15
N ILE A 26 15.63 12.87 3.33
CA ILE A 26 16.02 11.84 4.31
C ILE A 26 15.86 10.44 3.72
N LEU A 27 14.73 10.16 3.07
CA LEU A 27 14.44 8.84 2.53
C LEU A 27 15.50 8.43 1.49
N TYR A 28 15.78 9.30 0.53
CA TYR A 28 16.69 8.96 -0.56
C TYR A 28 18.18 9.15 -0.19
N GLN A 29 18.54 10.18 0.57
CA GLN A 29 19.95 10.40 0.94
C GLN A 29 20.42 9.40 2.00
N THR A 30 19.56 9.02 2.94
CA THR A 30 19.96 8.19 4.09
C THR A 30 19.65 6.71 3.90
N TYR A 31 18.51 6.37 3.30
CA TYR A 31 18.02 5.00 3.30
C TYR A 31 18.01 4.33 1.93
N LEU A 32 17.41 4.93 0.93
CA LEU A 32 17.26 4.30 -0.39
C LEU A 32 18.50 4.44 -1.25
N GLY A 33 19.10 5.61 -1.28
CA GLY A 33 20.15 5.94 -2.25
C GLY A 33 19.58 6.40 -3.58
N SER A 34 20.44 6.46 -4.61
CA SER A 34 20.04 6.87 -5.96
C SER A 34 19.41 5.71 -6.75
N ALA A 35 18.62 6.05 -7.76
CA ALA A 35 18.04 5.05 -8.68
C ALA A 35 19.09 4.23 -9.45
N SER A 36 20.31 4.74 -9.59
CA SER A 36 21.38 4.04 -10.32
C SER A 36 22.16 3.05 -9.47
N SER A 37 22.10 3.15 -8.14
CA SER A 37 22.96 2.35 -7.26
C SER A 37 22.35 2.03 -5.88
N GLY A 38 21.21 2.59 -5.55
CA GLY A 38 20.65 2.51 -4.21
C GLY A 38 19.51 1.50 -4.02
N TYR A 39 18.69 1.31 -5.05
CA TYR A 39 17.52 0.43 -4.99
C TYR A 39 17.16 -0.11 -6.38
N TYR A 40 16.40 -1.20 -6.40
CA TYR A 40 15.81 -1.78 -7.61
C TYR A 40 14.37 -1.32 -7.81
N THR A 41 13.86 -1.48 -9.03
CA THR A 41 12.47 -1.11 -9.35
C THR A 41 11.77 -2.20 -10.15
N ALA A 42 10.52 -2.50 -9.80
CA ALA A 42 9.64 -3.36 -10.57
C ALA A 42 8.21 -2.80 -10.50
N ALA A 43 7.65 -2.38 -11.64
CA ALA A 43 6.27 -1.87 -11.73
C ALA A 43 5.91 -0.82 -10.67
N GLY A 44 6.81 0.14 -10.41
CA GLY A 44 6.61 1.20 -9.42
C GLY A 44 6.95 0.81 -7.97
N LEU A 45 7.24 -0.46 -7.70
CA LEU A 45 7.82 -0.89 -6.43
C LEU A 45 9.32 -0.55 -6.45
N LYS A 46 9.79 0.23 -5.47
CA LYS A 46 11.22 0.49 -5.23
C LYS A 46 11.64 -0.40 -4.07
N TYR A 47 12.68 -1.22 -4.23
CA TYR A 47 13.03 -2.21 -3.20
C TYR A 47 14.53 -2.39 -3.04
N LYS A 48 14.94 -2.74 -1.83
CA LYS A 48 16.32 -3.07 -1.48
C LYS A 48 16.40 -3.89 -0.19
N ILE A 49 17.58 -4.39 0.10
CA ILE A 49 17.92 -5.00 1.39
C ILE A 49 18.79 -4.02 2.17
N PHE A 50 18.44 -3.73 3.43
CA PHE A 50 19.25 -2.95 4.35
C PHE A 50 20.34 -3.82 5.01
N ASP A 51 21.41 -3.17 5.51
CA ASP A 51 22.57 -3.86 6.11
C ASP A 51 22.22 -4.80 7.26
N ASN A 52 21.13 -4.54 7.97
CA ASN A 52 20.60 -5.40 9.04
C ASN A 52 19.74 -6.57 8.54
N ASN A 53 19.80 -6.89 7.25
CA ASN A 53 19.05 -7.96 6.61
C ASN A 53 17.51 -7.80 6.72
N ILE A 54 17.04 -6.57 6.62
CA ILE A 54 15.62 -6.20 6.50
C ILE A 54 15.33 -5.79 5.07
N GLY A 55 14.32 -6.41 4.47
CA GLY A 55 13.80 -6.00 3.17
C GLY A 55 13.00 -4.71 3.29
N TYR A 56 13.09 -3.87 2.29
CA TYR A 56 12.32 -2.64 2.18
C TYR A 56 11.67 -2.54 0.82
N ILE A 57 10.39 -2.22 0.81
CA ILE A 57 9.60 -1.91 -0.39
C ILE A 57 8.97 -0.53 -0.20
N ARG A 58 9.18 0.38 -1.13
CA ARG A 58 8.46 1.65 -1.25
C ARG A 58 7.47 1.55 -2.41
N TYR A 59 6.20 1.87 -2.16
CA TYR A 59 5.17 1.93 -3.20
C TYR A 59 4.39 3.22 -3.09
N GLU A 60 4.59 4.13 -4.04
CA GLU A 60 4.12 5.52 -3.95
C GLU A 60 2.73 5.73 -4.55
N SER A 61 2.25 4.77 -5.35
CA SER A 61 0.91 4.85 -5.95
C SER A 61 0.40 3.48 -6.37
N PHE A 62 -0.83 3.17 -6.03
CA PHE A 62 -1.54 2.00 -6.54
C PHE A 62 -2.08 2.19 -7.97
N SER A 63 -1.84 3.33 -8.63
CA SER A 63 -2.22 3.58 -10.02
C SER A 63 -1.35 2.81 -11.01
N ALA A 64 -0.08 2.58 -10.71
CA ALA A 64 0.80 1.75 -11.53
C ALA A 64 0.38 0.29 -11.43
N GLY A 65 0.22 -0.38 -12.57
CA GLY A 65 -0.14 -1.79 -12.61
C GLY A 65 1.03 -2.66 -12.11
N VAL A 66 0.79 -3.46 -11.07
CA VAL A 66 1.74 -4.45 -10.56
C VAL A 66 1.24 -5.86 -10.86
N GLY A 67 2.01 -6.62 -11.63
CA GLY A 67 1.70 -8.01 -12.00
C GLY A 67 2.30 -9.03 -11.02
N ASN A 68 1.88 -10.30 -11.17
CA ASN A 68 2.44 -11.39 -10.36
C ASN A 68 3.95 -11.54 -10.57
N GLY A 69 4.44 -11.46 -11.81
CA GLY A 69 5.88 -11.55 -12.09
C GLY A 69 6.70 -10.47 -11.41
N ASN A 70 6.19 -9.23 -11.35
CA ASN A 70 6.87 -8.14 -10.64
C ASN A 70 6.96 -8.42 -9.13
N LEU A 71 5.87 -8.93 -8.54
CA LEU A 71 5.87 -9.30 -7.12
C LEU A 71 6.74 -10.52 -6.84
N ASP A 72 6.79 -11.49 -7.74
CA ASP A 72 7.68 -12.65 -7.63
C ASP A 72 9.16 -12.21 -7.68
N GLU A 73 9.52 -11.32 -8.59
CA GLU A 73 10.87 -10.72 -8.65
C GLU A 73 11.25 -10.06 -7.34
N VAL A 74 10.40 -9.17 -6.84
CA VAL A 74 10.64 -8.43 -5.59
C VAL A 74 10.75 -9.35 -4.39
N LEU A 75 9.81 -10.27 -4.21
CA LEU A 75 9.77 -11.16 -3.05
C LEU A 75 10.88 -12.22 -3.10
N LEU A 76 11.27 -12.67 -4.29
CA LEU A 76 12.41 -13.56 -4.46
C LEU A 76 13.72 -12.87 -4.07
N TYR A 77 13.94 -11.65 -4.56
CA TYR A 77 15.12 -10.85 -4.18
C TYR A 77 15.18 -10.61 -2.66
N LEU A 78 14.06 -10.33 -2.02
CA LEU A 78 13.99 -10.06 -0.59
C LEU A 78 13.91 -11.35 0.27
N SER A 79 13.80 -12.51 -0.35
CA SER A 79 13.61 -13.80 0.36
C SER A 79 14.66 -14.11 1.45
N PRO A 80 15.94 -13.69 1.36
CA PRO A 80 16.91 -13.91 2.43
C PRO A 80 16.64 -13.07 3.68
N CYS A 81 15.88 -11.98 3.59
CA CYS A 81 15.67 -11.05 4.71
C CYS A 81 14.90 -11.68 5.87
N ASN A 82 15.17 -11.20 7.09
CA ASN A 82 14.52 -11.64 8.32
C ASN A 82 13.12 -11.04 8.50
N GLY A 83 12.84 -9.90 7.88
CA GLY A 83 11.58 -9.17 7.93
C GLY A 83 11.47 -8.19 6.77
N LEU A 84 10.31 -7.60 6.62
CA LEU A 84 9.99 -6.69 5.52
C LEU A 84 9.35 -5.40 6.05
N ILE A 85 9.79 -4.28 5.53
CA ILE A 85 9.12 -2.99 5.69
C ILE A 85 8.45 -2.64 4.36
N ILE A 86 7.15 -2.37 4.38
CA ILE A 86 6.42 -1.86 3.23
C ILE A 86 6.03 -0.42 3.53
N ASP A 87 6.62 0.51 2.80
CA ASP A 87 6.38 1.95 2.97
C ASP A 87 5.38 2.46 1.92
N VAL A 88 4.18 2.75 2.39
CA VAL A 88 3.11 3.35 1.59
C VAL A 88 2.78 4.77 2.07
N ARG A 89 3.65 5.40 2.84
CA ARG A 89 3.45 6.80 3.25
C ARG A 89 3.28 7.69 2.03
N ASP A 90 2.33 8.61 2.11
CA ASP A 90 1.97 9.54 1.03
C ASP A 90 1.36 8.91 -0.23
N ASN A 91 1.07 7.63 -0.22
CA ASN A 91 0.39 6.97 -1.32
C ASN A 91 -1.10 7.32 -1.30
N GLY A 92 -1.56 8.12 -2.26
CA GLY A 92 -2.94 8.58 -2.39
C GLY A 92 -3.93 7.51 -2.91
N GLY A 93 -3.47 6.28 -3.14
CA GLY A 93 -4.30 5.20 -3.63
C GLY A 93 -4.13 4.89 -5.11
N GLY A 94 -5.20 4.42 -5.74
CA GLY A 94 -5.26 3.98 -7.14
C GLY A 94 -6.19 2.78 -7.31
N ASN A 95 -5.70 1.71 -7.94
CA ASN A 95 -6.50 0.54 -8.29
C ASN A 95 -6.56 -0.46 -7.11
N LEU A 96 -7.76 -0.80 -6.66
CA LEU A 96 -8.03 -1.79 -5.61
C LEU A 96 -7.53 -3.20 -5.99
N THR A 97 -7.48 -3.53 -7.27
CA THR A 97 -6.91 -4.82 -7.71
C THR A 97 -5.42 -4.94 -7.37
N ASN A 98 -4.69 -3.82 -7.36
CA ASN A 98 -3.28 -3.82 -6.96
C ASN A 98 -3.12 -4.00 -5.45
N SER A 99 -3.99 -3.38 -4.63
CA SER A 99 -3.97 -3.57 -3.17
C SER A 99 -4.23 -5.03 -2.80
N SER A 100 -5.27 -5.64 -3.36
CA SER A 100 -5.61 -7.05 -3.13
C SER A 100 -4.50 -7.99 -3.63
N ARG A 101 -3.93 -7.74 -4.82
CA ARG A 101 -2.86 -8.57 -5.40
C ARG A 101 -1.60 -8.55 -4.55
N ILE A 102 -1.23 -7.40 -4.01
CA ILE A 102 -0.08 -7.30 -3.11
C ILE A 102 -0.39 -7.99 -1.79
N ALA A 103 -1.54 -7.69 -1.15
CA ALA A 103 -1.93 -8.28 0.13
C ALA A 103 -2.04 -9.82 0.07
N ALA A 104 -2.51 -10.38 -1.05
CA ALA A 104 -2.59 -11.83 -1.28
C ALA A 104 -1.25 -12.58 -1.16
N ARG A 105 -0.12 -11.86 -1.21
CA ARG A 105 1.21 -12.42 -1.02
C ARG A 105 1.58 -12.69 0.43
N PHE A 106 0.79 -12.21 1.39
CA PHE A 106 1.10 -12.25 2.81
C PHE A 106 0.19 -13.19 3.61
N THR A 107 -0.85 -13.74 3.00
CA THR A 107 -1.74 -14.72 3.64
C THR A 107 -1.58 -16.13 3.07
N ASN A 108 -1.85 -17.14 3.90
CA ASN A 108 -1.93 -18.56 3.52
C ASN A 108 -3.38 -19.09 3.46
N SER A 109 -4.34 -18.29 3.91
CA SER A 109 -5.73 -18.69 4.00
C SER A 109 -6.65 -17.64 3.38
N LYS A 110 -7.84 -18.08 2.97
CA LYS A 110 -8.92 -17.19 2.60
C LYS A 110 -9.42 -16.44 3.82
N ILE A 111 -9.44 -15.12 3.77
CA ILE A 111 -9.80 -14.23 4.88
C ILE A 111 -11.00 -13.37 4.46
N LEU A 112 -12.02 -13.30 5.31
CA LEU A 112 -13.10 -12.32 5.18
C LEU A 112 -12.55 -10.95 5.60
N THR A 113 -12.50 -10.00 4.66
CA THR A 113 -11.89 -8.67 4.89
C THR A 113 -12.91 -7.55 5.03
N GLY A 114 -14.17 -7.82 4.71
CA GLY A 114 -15.25 -6.83 4.84
C GLY A 114 -16.48 -7.19 4.01
N PHE A 115 -17.33 -6.19 3.85
CA PHE A 115 -18.55 -6.29 3.05
C PHE A 115 -18.66 -5.08 2.13
N ILE A 116 -19.25 -5.29 0.96
CA ILE A 116 -19.58 -4.22 0.02
C ILE A 116 -21.08 -4.16 -0.18
N GLN A 117 -21.59 -2.94 -0.34
CA GLN A 117 -22.95 -2.68 -0.76
C GLN A 117 -22.93 -1.72 -1.95
N HIS A 118 -23.81 -1.96 -2.90
CA HIS A 118 -23.95 -1.12 -4.07
C HIS A 118 -25.20 -0.26 -3.94
N LYS A 119 -25.14 0.97 -4.41
CA LYS A 119 -26.27 1.87 -4.50
C LYS A 119 -27.27 1.33 -5.52
N THR A 120 -28.53 1.13 -5.13
CA THR A 120 -29.59 0.55 -5.97
C THR A 120 -30.68 1.53 -6.37
N GLY A 121 -30.71 2.74 -5.80
CA GLY A 121 -31.71 3.76 -6.07
C GLY A 121 -31.26 5.15 -5.66
N THR A 122 -32.17 6.12 -5.75
CA THR A 122 -31.92 7.53 -5.40
C THR A 122 -32.15 7.88 -3.93
N GLY A 123 -32.86 7.05 -3.20
CA GLY A 123 -33.14 7.22 -1.78
C GLY A 123 -31.86 7.05 -0.95
N HIS A 124 -31.77 7.73 0.20
CA HIS A 124 -30.56 7.73 1.04
C HIS A 124 -30.14 6.32 1.49
N SER A 125 -31.11 5.43 1.72
CA SER A 125 -30.89 4.07 2.23
C SER A 125 -30.99 2.97 1.18
N ASP A 126 -31.07 3.32 -0.11
CA ASP A 126 -31.21 2.37 -1.22
C ASP A 126 -29.88 1.67 -1.53
N PHE A 127 -29.57 0.61 -0.82
CA PHE A 127 -28.39 -0.21 -1.02
C PHE A 127 -28.74 -1.67 -1.24
N SER A 128 -27.89 -2.40 -1.93
CA SER A 128 -27.96 -3.87 -2.03
C SER A 128 -27.77 -4.53 -0.66
N GLN A 129 -28.07 -5.81 -0.57
CA GLN A 129 -27.61 -6.60 0.57
C GLN A 129 -26.08 -6.57 0.65
N PRO A 130 -25.49 -6.62 1.87
CA PRO A 130 -24.04 -6.71 2.02
C PRO A 130 -23.49 -8.00 1.40
N GLU A 131 -22.51 -7.86 0.52
CA GLU A 131 -21.80 -8.98 -0.09
C GLU A 131 -20.41 -9.11 0.57
N PRO A 132 -20.01 -10.31 1.02
CA PRO A 132 -18.72 -10.50 1.67
C PRO A 132 -17.57 -10.36 0.68
N ILE A 133 -16.50 -9.65 1.09
CA ILE A 133 -15.26 -9.52 0.35
C ILE A 133 -14.22 -10.42 1.01
N TYR A 134 -13.57 -11.26 0.20
CA TYR A 134 -12.52 -12.15 0.65
C TYR A 134 -11.18 -11.81 0.02
N LEU A 135 -10.12 -11.91 0.81
CA LEU A 135 -8.75 -11.97 0.32
C LEU A 135 -8.36 -13.43 0.17
N GLU A 136 -8.06 -13.85 -1.05
CA GLU A 136 -7.55 -15.20 -1.34
C GLU A 136 -6.02 -15.20 -1.37
N PRO A 137 -5.35 -16.24 -0.87
CA PRO A 137 -3.90 -16.34 -0.97
C PRO A 137 -3.44 -16.45 -2.43
N SER A 138 -2.34 -15.81 -2.74
CA SER A 138 -1.72 -15.93 -4.06
C SER A 138 -1.19 -17.34 -4.31
N ASN A 139 -1.33 -17.84 -5.53
CA ASN A 139 -0.71 -19.09 -5.98
C ASN A 139 0.77 -18.94 -6.35
N SER A 140 1.29 -17.71 -6.35
CA SER A 140 2.70 -17.40 -6.62
C SER A 140 3.48 -17.25 -5.31
N ILE A 141 4.72 -16.74 -5.35
CA ILE A 141 5.59 -16.55 -4.18
C ILE A 141 4.87 -15.71 -3.11
N ARG A 142 4.86 -16.21 -1.89
CA ARG A 142 4.29 -15.57 -0.71
C ARG A 142 5.35 -15.28 0.34
N TRP A 143 5.14 -14.19 1.08
CA TRP A 143 5.99 -13.79 2.19
C TRP A 143 5.38 -14.24 3.52
N GLN A 144 6.11 -15.05 4.30
CA GLN A 144 5.62 -15.65 5.54
C GLN A 144 6.42 -15.22 6.77
N LYS A 145 7.20 -14.16 6.65
CA LYS A 145 7.99 -13.59 7.75
C LYS A 145 7.33 -12.28 8.20
N LYS A 146 7.86 -11.70 9.28
CA LYS A 146 7.35 -10.45 9.86
C LYS A 146 7.31 -9.32 8.83
N VAL A 147 6.22 -8.54 8.85
CA VAL A 147 6.00 -7.37 8.02
C VAL A 147 5.63 -6.17 8.89
N VAL A 148 6.20 -5.03 8.57
CA VAL A 148 5.81 -3.72 9.13
C VAL A 148 5.35 -2.84 7.97
N ILE A 149 4.23 -2.16 8.13
CA ILE A 149 3.72 -1.22 7.14
C ILE A 149 3.84 0.19 7.67
N LEU A 150 4.55 1.05 6.93
CA LEU A 150 4.66 2.46 7.23
C LEU A 150 3.56 3.23 6.51
N THR A 151 2.75 3.92 7.29
CA THR A 151 1.64 4.74 6.81
C THR A 151 1.73 6.14 7.36
N ASN A 152 1.00 7.08 6.76
CA ASN A 152 0.76 8.40 7.33
C ASN A 152 -0.64 8.90 6.95
N ARG A 153 -1.00 10.09 7.43
CA ARG A 153 -2.33 10.69 7.20
C ARG A 153 -2.68 10.96 5.73
N ARG A 154 -1.73 10.82 4.80
CA ARG A 154 -1.94 10.99 3.36
C ARG A 154 -2.20 9.68 2.62
N CYS A 155 -2.15 8.55 3.31
CA CYS A 155 -2.61 7.28 2.78
C CYS A 155 -4.13 7.34 2.57
N TYR A 156 -4.58 7.09 1.32
CA TYR A 156 -5.99 7.23 0.97
C TYR A 156 -6.44 6.16 -0.04
N SER A 157 -7.76 5.91 -0.12
CA SER A 157 -8.38 5.04 -1.12
C SER A 157 -7.76 3.63 -1.13
N ALA A 158 -7.22 3.13 -2.25
CA ALA A 158 -6.62 1.80 -2.37
C ALA A 158 -5.46 1.56 -1.39
N THR A 159 -4.77 2.62 -0.93
CA THR A 159 -3.76 2.47 0.13
C THR A 159 -4.40 2.15 1.47
N ASN A 160 -5.51 2.80 1.78
CA ASN A 160 -6.25 2.50 3.01
C ASN A 160 -6.84 1.08 2.97
N ASP A 161 -7.38 0.68 1.81
CA ASP A 161 -7.82 -0.69 1.57
C ASP A 161 -6.67 -1.69 1.79
N PHE A 162 -5.50 -1.46 1.18
CA PHE A 162 -4.31 -2.29 1.38
C PHE A 162 -3.93 -2.45 2.86
N VAL A 163 -3.92 -1.35 3.61
CA VAL A 163 -3.60 -1.39 5.05
C VAL A 163 -4.63 -2.21 5.83
N ASN A 164 -5.92 -2.07 5.48
CA ASN A 164 -6.98 -2.86 6.11
C ASN A 164 -6.85 -4.35 5.78
N LEU A 165 -6.57 -4.70 4.53
CA LEU A 165 -6.30 -6.09 4.12
C LEU A 165 -5.14 -6.67 4.93
N MET A 166 -4.02 -5.94 5.02
CA MET A 166 -2.85 -6.40 5.77
C MET A 166 -3.10 -6.53 7.28
N ARG A 167 -3.96 -5.70 7.87
CA ARG A 167 -4.37 -5.81 9.27
C ARG A 167 -5.28 -7.01 9.54
N SER A 168 -5.92 -7.55 8.53
CA SER A 168 -6.78 -8.74 8.63
C SER A 168 -5.98 -10.05 8.53
N ILE A 169 -4.69 -9.96 8.23
CA ILE A 169 -3.77 -11.09 8.16
C ILE A 169 -3.09 -11.23 9.53
N ASP A 170 -3.27 -12.38 10.17
CA ASP A 170 -2.66 -12.73 11.47
C ASP A 170 -1.17 -13.12 11.33
#